data_b873a832e2eacd4e6a5e7214253af50b
#
_entry.id   b873a832e2eacd4e6a5e7214253af50b
#
_cell.length_a   1.000
_cell.length_b   1.000
_cell.length_c   1.000
_cell.angle_alpha   90.00
_cell.angle_beta   90.00
_cell.angle_gamma   90.00
#
_symmetry.space_group_name_H-M   'P 1'
#
loop_
_entity.id
_entity.type
_entity.pdbx_description
1 polymer ?
#
loop_
_entity_poly.entity_id
_entity_poly.type
_entity_poly.pdbx_seq_one_letter_code
_entity_poly.pdbx_strand_id
1 'polypeptide(L)'
;MIGVIGITAWILVRNSLATREVLGYAVRPGQFSRQAAIGVVSGVLLMVLILVPLFALGVREWNQRLPADLEGKLVLAVKGLLTGVGVALVEETFFRGAVQGTLTRAGSVRTAVFAVPVLYAAIHFLGEAVRVPFEQVTPGSGFTILGGFMRKFADPLLIADAFLALYFVGVLLALVRHYTGNIAGCIGLHAGIVAVVMMMRKVSSPGADSGWSFMVGSFDHLLGIWVAAVGLLACLIAWRHGERRARQRHGEGML
;
A
#
# COMPACT_ATOMS: atom_id res chain seq x y z
N MET A 1 -6.48 14.13 -5.25
CA MET A 1 -7.09 12.86 -4.82
C MET A 1 -8.63 12.90 -4.87
N ILE A 2 -9.30 13.86 -4.22
CA ILE A 2 -10.79 13.94 -4.21
C ILE A 2 -11.41 13.94 -5.62
N GLY A 3 -10.87 14.72 -6.57
CA GLY A 3 -11.37 14.75 -7.94
C GLY A 3 -11.27 13.40 -8.68
N VAL A 4 -10.16 12.68 -8.49
CA VAL A 4 -9.97 11.35 -9.10
C VAL A 4 -10.96 10.34 -8.51
N ILE A 5 -11.16 10.36 -7.18
CA ILE A 5 -12.16 9.53 -6.51
C ILE A 5 -13.57 9.87 -7.03
N GLY A 6 -13.90 11.16 -7.16
CA GLY A 6 -15.20 11.61 -7.67
C GLY A 6 -15.46 11.15 -9.11
N ILE A 7 -14.50 11.32 -10.01
CA ILE A 7 -14.61 10.87 -11.40
C ILE A 7 -14.77 9.34 -11.46
N THR A 8 -13.98 8.61 -10.68
CA THR A 8 -14.07 7.14 -10.65
C THR A 8 -15.42 6.69 -10.10
N ALA A 9 -15.90 7.28 -9.01
CA ALA A 9 -17.22 6.98 -8.46
C ALA A 9 -18.32 7.24 -9.51
N TRP A 10 -18.25 8.36 -10.22
CA TRP A 10 -19.18 8.68 -11.29
C TRP A 10 -19.16 7.63 -12.43
N ILE A 11 -17.97 7.22 -12.88
CA ILE A 11 -17.82 6.18 -13.91
C ILE A 11 -18.42 4.86 -13.43
N LEU A 12 -18.13 4.44 -12.19
CA LEU A 12 -18.64 3.20 -11.61
C LEU A 12 -20.18 3.20 -11.51
N VAL A 13 -20.75 4.29 -11.04
CA VAL A 13 -22.23 4.44 -10.93
C VAL A 13 -22.85 4.43 -12.32
N ARG A 14 -22.31 5.22 -13.26
CA ARG A 14 -22.83 5.33 -14.64
C ARG A 14 -22.83 3.98 -15.38
N ASN A 15 -21.84 3.11 -15.12
CA ASN A 15 -21.72 1.81 -15.77
C ASN A 15 -22.24 0.65 -14.91
N SER A 16 -22.99 0.91 -13.85
CA SER A 16 -23.54 -0.11 -12.91
C SER A 16 -22.47 -1.02 -12.31
N LEU A 17 -21.25 -0.50 -12.14
CA LEU A 17 -20.09 -1.20 -11.57
C LEU A 17 -19.93 -0.93 -10.06
N ALA A 18 -20.68 -0.02 -9.47
CA ALA A 18 -20.66 0.31 -8.05
C ALA A 18 -21.40 -0.74 -7.20
N THR A 19 -21.16 -2.02 -7.44
CA THR A 19 -21.78 -3.11 -6.69
C THR A 19 -20.84 -3.68 -5.64
N ARG A 20 -21.39 -4.30 -4.59
CA ARG A 20 -20.60 -4.92 -3.52
C ARG A 20 -19.69 -6.03 -4.06
N GLU A 21 -20.10 -6.73 -5.10
CA GLU A 21 -19.36 -7.79 -5.78
C GLU A 21 -18.15 -7.24 -6.50
N VAL A 22 -18.31 -6.18 -7.31
CA VAL A 22 -17.21 -5.55 -8.04
C VAL A 22 -16.21 -4.96 -7.07
N LEU A 23 -16.71 -4.21 -6.09
CA LEU A 23 -15.87 -3.56 -5.08
C LEU A 23 -15.25 -4.56 -4.08
N GLY A 24 -15.70 -5.82 -4.05
CA GLY A 24 -15.16 -6.86 -3.19
C GLY A 24 -15.64 -6.82 -1.74
N TYR A 25 -16.81 -6.22 -1.51
CA TYR A 25 -17.46 -6.20 -0.21
C TYR A 25 -18.53 -7.29 -0.04
N ALA A 26 -18.76 -8.14 -1.05
CA ALA A 26 -19.78 -9.19 -1.03
C ALA A 26 -19.30 -10.43 -0.26
N VAL A 27 -19.02 -10.25 1.03
CA VAL A 27 -18.65 -11.33 1.96
C VAL A 27 -19.43 -11.21 3.26
N ARG A 28 -19.55 -12.31 4.00
CA ARG A 28 -20.20 -12.30 5.32
C ARG A 28 -19.40 -11.44 6.29
N PRO A 29 -20.05 -10.65 7.18
CA PRO A 29 -19.36 -9.74 8.10
C PRO A 29 -18.29 -10.43 8.96
N GLY A 30 -18.56 -11.61 9.52
CA GLY A 30 -17.58 -12.36 10.31
C GLY A 30 -16.39 -12.88 9.49
N GLN A 31 -16.59 -13.19 8.21
CA GLN A 31 -15.48 -13.53 7.30
C GLN A 31 -14.65 -12.29 6.94
N PHE A 32 -15.33 -11.15 6.72
CA PHE A 32 -14.67 -9.88 6.44
C PHE A 32 -13.74 -9.47 7.59
N SER A 33 -14.26 -9.41 8.82
CA SER A 33 -13.49 -9.02 10.01
C SER A 33 -12.32 -9.98 10.27
N ARG A 34 -12.53 -11.28 10.14
CA ARG A 34 -11.46 -12.29 10.29
C ARG A 34 -10.35 -12.08 9.26
N GLN A 35 -10.70 -11.89 7.98
CA GLN A 35 -9.69 -11.69 6.92
C GLN A 35 -8.97 -10.35 7.10
N ALA A 36 -9.67 -9.29 7.50
CA ALA A 36 -9.06 -8.01 7.82
C ALA A 36 -8.09 -8.14 9.00
N ALA A 37 -8.46 -8.83 10.07
CA ALA A 37 -7.59 -9.05 11.22
C ALA A 37 -6.32 -9.87 10.83
N ILE A 38 -6.47 -10.95 10.06
CA ILE A 38 -5.33 -11.71 9.52
C ILE A 38 -4.46 -10.80 8.66
N GLY A 39 -5.07 -9.94 7.84
CA GLY A 39 -4.36 -8.96 7.03
C GLY A 39 -3.53 -8.01 7.89
N VAL A 40 -4.11 -7.39 8.93
CA VAL A 40 -3.39 -6.49 9.85
C VAL A 40 -2.17 -7.19 10.46
N VAL A 41 -2.36 -8.38 11.01
CA VAL A 41 -1.25 -9.16 11.59
C VAL A 41 -0.18 -9.45 10.55
N SER A 42 -0.57 -9.87 9.34
CA SER A 42 0.39 -10.13 8.24
C SER A 42 1.14 -8.87 7.82
N GLY A 43 0.47 -7.71 7.77
CA GLY A 43 1.10 -6.42 7.46
C GLY A 43 2.11 -5.99 8.52
N VAL A 44 1.76 -6.13 9.79
CA VAL A 44 2.68 -5.86 10.91
C VAL A 44 3.88 -6.79 10.86
N LEU A 45 3.67 -8.09 10.67
CA LEU A 45 4.76 -9.08 10.58
C LEU A 45 5.69 -8.81 9.39
N LEU A 46 5.13 -8.44 8.24
CA LEU A 46 5.93 -8.03 7.08
C LEU A 46 6.79 -6.82 7.41
N MET A 47 6.23 -5.81 8.08
CA MET A 47 6.99 -4.63 8.50
C MET A 47 8.05 -4.95 9.55
N VAL A 48 7.79 -5.86 10.49
CA VAL A 48 8.79 -6.34 11.46
C VAL A 48 9.96 -7.01 10.71
N LEU A 49 9.67 -7.86 9.72
CA LEU A 49 10.69 -8.51 8.89
C LEU A 49 11.55 -7.48 8.14
N ILE A 50 10.96 -6.38 7.68
CA ILE A 50 11.66 -5.29 7.00
C ILE A 50 12.51 -4.47 7.99
N LEU A 51 11.94 -4.11 9.14
CA LEU A 51 12.55 -3.16 10.07
C LEU A 51 13.65 -3.77 10.93
N VAL A 52 13.52 -5.03 11.35
CA VAL A 52 14.51 -5.67 12.22
C VAL A 52 15.93 -5.60 11.64
N PRO A 53 16.19 -5.96 10.38
CA PRO A 53 17.51 -5.78 9.79
C PRO A 53 17.96 -4.32 9.70
N LEU A 54 17.06 -3.38 9.39
CA LEU A 54 17.40 -1.97 9.29
C LEU A 54 17.88 -1.38 10.63
N PHE A 55 17.26 -1.80 11.74
CA PHE A 55 17.71 -1.42 13.08
C PHE A 55 18.99 -2.16 13.49
N ALA A 56 19.07 -3.47 13.23
CA ALA A 56 20.24 -4.27 13.58
C ALA A 56 21.52 -3.81 12.88
N LEU A 57 21.40 -3.29 11.65
CA LEU A 57 22.51 -2.78 10.84
C LEU A 57 22.75 -1.28 11.01
N GLY A 58 22.06 -0.62 11.93
CA GLY A 58 22.20 0.81 12.19
C GLY A 58 21.75 1.72 11.03
N VAL A 59 20.96 1.18 10.07
CA VAL A 59 20.38 1.98 8.99
C VAL A 59 19.27 2.89 9.54
N ARG A 60 18.60 2.42 10.60
CA ARG A 60 17.63 3.21 11.36
C ARG A 60 17.92 3.14 12.84
N GLU A 61 17.60 4.24 13.54
CA GLU A 61 17.81 4.38 14.98
C GLU A 61 16.57 4.97 15.63
N TRP A 62 16.35 4.61 16.91
CA TRP A 62 15.29 5.22 17.71
C TRP A 62 15.63 6.67 18.00
N ASN A 63 14.66 7.55 17.87
CA ASN A 63 14.82 8.94 18.21
C ASN A 63 14.13 9.28 19.56
N GLN A 64 14.35 10.51 20.05
CA GLN A 64 13.84 11.00 21.33
C GLN A 64 12.29 11.09 21.39
N ARG A 65 11.58 10.89 20.27
CA ARG A 65 10.10 10.92 20.24
C ARG A 65 9.49 9.56 20.57
N LEU A 66 10.30 8.53 20.78
CA LEU A 66 9.82 7.24 21.25
C LEU A 66 9.34 7.41 22.71
N PRO A 67 8.03 7.19 23.02
CA PRO A 67 7.53 7.27 24.37
C PRO A 67 8.25 6.27 25.29
N ALA A 68 8.62 6.73 26.50
CA ALA A 68 9.27 5.87 27.48
C ALA A 68 8.26 4.91 28.14
N ASP A 69 7.06 5.41 28.42
CA ASP A 69 5.98 4.72 29.09
C ASP A 69 5.14 3.83 28.16
N LEU A 70 4.46 2.86 28.73
CA LEU A 70 3.61 1.93 27.99
C LEU A 70 2.37 2.64 27.41
N GLU A 71 1.79 3.57 28.15
CA GLU A 71 0.61 4.32 27.71
C GLU A 71 0.89 5.09 26.42
N GLY A 72 1.97 5.86 26.38
CA GLY A 72 2.39 6.58 25.19
C GLY A 72 2.66 5.66 23.98
N LYS A 73 3.25 4.49 24.20
CA LYS A 73 3.45 3.47 23.15
C LYS A 73 2.13 2.93 22.63
N LEU A 74 1.17 2.63 23.51
CA LEU A 74 -0.17 2.16 23.14
C LEU A 74 -0.95 3.23 22.37
N VAL A 75 -0.93 4.48 22.85
CA VAL A 75 -1.56 5.61 22.15
C VAL A 75 -0.97 5.77 20.74
N LEU A 76 0.34 5.66 20.60
CA LEU A 76 1.01 5.73 19.30
C LEU A 76 0.56 4.58 18.38
N ALA A 77 0.49 3.35 18.87
CA ALA A 77 0.04 2.18 18.14
C ALA A 77 -1.42 2.31 17.67
N VAL A 78 -2.31 2.74 18.57
CA VAL A 78 -3.73 2.96 18.25
C VAL A 78 -3.89 4.05 17.20
N LYS A 79 -3.20 5.19 17.34
CA LYS A 79 -3.22 6.27 16.32
C LYS A 79 -2.69 5.78 14.98
N GLY A 80 -1.61 5.01 14.97
CA GLY A 80 -1.07 4.39 13.75
C GLY A 80 -2.09 3.47 13.08
N LEU A 81 -2.74 2.60 13.86
CA LEU A 81 -3.73 1.66 13.36
C LEU A 81 -4.98 2.37 12.81
N LEU A 82 -5.52 3.35 13.53
CA LEU A 82 -6.67 4.13 13.08
C LEU A 82 -6.36 4.88 11.76
N THR A 83 -5.18 5.49 11.67
CA THR A 83 -4.72 6.12 10.43
C THR A 83 -4.58 5.09 9.30
N GLY A 84 -3.95 3.95 9.59
CA GLY A 84 -3.77 2.87 8.64
C GLY A 84 -5.11 2.32 8.11
N VAL A 85 -6.08 2.11 8.99
CA VAL A 85 -7.44 1.67 8.59
C VAL A 85 -8.12 2.73 7.72
N GLY A 86 -8.05 4.00 8.10
CA GLY A 86 -8.65 5.09 7.31
C GLY A 86 -8.06 5.19 5.91
N VAL A 87 -6.72 5.16 5.78
CA VAL A 87 -6.02 5.17 4.49
C VAL A 87 -6.38 3.93 3.68
N ALA A 88 -6.27 2.74 4.29
CA ALA A 88 -6.52 1.48 3.60
C ALA A 88 -7.96 1.35 3.10
N LEU A 89 -8.95 1.80 3.86
CA LEU A 89 -10.35 1.79 3.43
C LEU A 89 -10.54 2.61 2.14
N VAL A 90 -9.98 3.80 2.07
CA VAL A 90 -10.10 4.67 0.89
C VAL A 90 -9.32 4.09 -0.29
N GLU A 91 -8.05 3.75 -0.08
CA GLU A 91 -7.19 3.33 -1.18
C GLU A 91 -7.53 1.94 -1.70
N GLU A 92 -7.84 0.97 -0.84
CA GLU A 92 -8.19 -0.37 -1.31
C GLU A 92 -9.55 -0.41 -1.99
N THR A 93 -10.53 0.39 -1.52
CA THR A 93 -11.80 0.55 -2.23
C THR A 93 -11.59 1.10 -3.64
N PHE A 94 -10.69 2.07 -3.78
CA PHE A 94 -10.36 2.65 -5.08
C PHE A 94 -9.55 1.68 -5.95
N PHE A 95 -8.37 1.24 -5.50
CA PHE A 95 -7.45 0.47 -6.35
C PHE A 95 -7.92 -0.97 -6.54
N ARG A 96 -8.30 -1.68 -5.49
CA ARG A 96 -8.62 -3.12 -5.51
C ARG A 96 -10.11 -3.36 -5.71
N GLY A 97 -10.94 -2.46 -5.20
CA GLY A 97 -12.37 -2.48 -5.47
C GLY A 97 -12.68 -1.99 -6.88
N ALA A 98 -12.55 -0.69 -7.10
CA ALA A 98 -13.00 -0.06 -8.33
C ALA A 98 -12.12 -0.42 -9.54
N VAL A 99 -10.82 -0.07 -9.51
CA VAL A 99 -9.95 -0.18 -10.69
C VAL A 99 -9.66 -1.64 -11.02
N GLN A 100 -9.13 -2.41 -10.07
CA GLN A 100 -8.81 -3.82 -10.28
C GLN A 100 -10.08 -4.65 -10.54
N GLY A 101 -11.16 -4.40 -9.79
CA GLY A 101 -12.44 -5.10 -9.97
C GLY A 101 -13.01 -4.92 -11.36
N THR A 102 -12.97 -3.70 -11.91
CA THR A 102 -13.43 -3.39 -13.27
C THR A 102 -12.55 -4.04 -14.33
N LEU A 103 -11.22 -3.91 -14.21
CA LEU A 103 -10.28 -4.51 -15.16
C LEU A 103 -10.36 -6.05 -15.18
N THR A 104 -10.55 -6.68 -14.03
CA THR A 104 -10.72 -8.13 -13.94
C THR A 104 -12.00 -8.58 -14.65
N ARG A 105 -13.09 -7.82 -14.54
CA ARG A 105 -14.34 -8.11 -15.26
C ARG A 105 -14.23 -7.90 -16.77
N ALA A 106 -13.43 -6.93 -17.20
CA ALA A 106 -13.14 -6.71 -18.61
C ALA A 106 -12.27 -7.83 -19.25
N GLY A 107 -11.92 -8.86 -18.49
CA GLY A 107 -11.30 -10.09 -18.97
C GLY A 107 -9.78 -10.17 -18.81
N SER A 108 -9.12 -9.18 -18.19
CA SER A 108 -7.66 -9.20 -18.03
C SER A 108 -7.21 -9.19 -16.57
N VAL A 109 -7.24 -10.37 -15.94
CA VAL A 109 -6.72 -10.58 -14.57
C VAL A 109 -5.24 -10.21 -14.48
N ARG A 110 -4.41 -10.64 -15.45
CA ARG A 110 -2.97 -10.32 -15.46
C ARG A 110 -2.74 -8.82 -15.52
N THR A 111 -3.42 -8.13 -16.44
CA THR A 111 -3.34 -6.65 -16.52
C THR A 111 -3.78 -6.01 -15.20
N ALA A 112 -4.87 -6.46 -14.59
CA ALA A 112 -5.34 -5.92 -13.31
C ALA A 112 -4.30 -6.10 -12.20
N VAL A 113 -3.65 -7.27 -12.10
CA VAL A 113 -2.68 -7.59 -11.05
C VAL A 113 -1.37 -6.82 -11.21
N PHE A 114 -0.92 -6.52 -12.43
CA PHE A 114 0.38 -5.88 -12.68
C PHE A 114 0.29 -4.41 -13.07
N ALA A 115 -0.76 -3.94 -13.76
CA ALA A 115 -0.88 -2.54 -14.16
C ALA A 115 -1.45 -1.64 -13.05
N VAL A 116 -2.43 -2.12 -12.26
CA VAL A 116 -2.97 -1.32 -11.16
C VAL A 116 -1.90 -0.93 -10.12
N PRO A 117 -0.95 -1.81 -9.75
CA PRO A 117 0.18 -1.44 -8.90
C PRO A 117 1.10 -0.36 -9.46
N VAL A 118 1.24 -0.24 -10.78
CA VAL A 118 2.00 0.88 -11.38
C VAL A 118 1.32 2.21 -11.06
N LEU A 119 0.00 2.28 -11.25
CA LEU A 119 -0.79 3.46 -10.89
C LEU A 119 -0.73 3.74 -9.38
N TYR A 120 -0.85 2.70 -8.55
CA TYR A 120 -0.73 2.79 -7.10
C TYR A 120 0.61 3.38 -6.69
N ALA A 121 1.73 2.86 -7.19
CA ALA A 121 3.05 3.38 -6.89
C ALA A 121 3.22 4.83 -7.38
N ALA A 122 2.81 5.13 -8.62
CA ALA A 122 2.94 6.47 -9.20
C ALA A 122 2.22 7.56 -8.39
N ILE A 123 1.01 7.28 -7.90
CA ILE A 123 0.22 8.26 -7.14
C ILE A 123 0.89 8.64 -5.80
N HIS A 124 1.69 7.77 -5.20
CA HIS A 124 2.40 8.08 -3.96
C HIS A 124 3.43 9.21 -4.10
N PHE A 125 3.91 9.48 -5.32
CA PHE A 125 4.83 10.58 -5.59
C PHE A 125 4.12 11.91 -5.89
N LEU A 126 2.77 11.92 -6.03
CA LEU A 126 1.99 13.14 -6.30
C LEU A 126 1.97 14.12 -5.11
N GLY A 127 1.99 13.63 -3.88
CA GLY A 127 1.66 14.41 -2.68
C GLY A 127 2.74 15.39 -2.19
N GLU A 128 3.99 15.29 -2.67
CA GLU A 128 5.12 16.07 -2.14
C GLU A 128 5.70 17.08 -3.11
N ALA A 129 5.17 17.19 -4.33
CA ALA A 129 5.83 17.91 -5.39
C ALA A 129 5.81 19.44 -5.23
N VAL A 130 4.69 20.03 -4.84
CA VAL A 130 4.55 21.48 -4.63
C VAL A 130 3.42 21.75 -3.64
N ARG A 131 3.72 22.49 -2.57
CA ARG A 131 2.69 23.06 -1.69
C ARG A 131 2.36 24.46 -2.18
N VAL A 132 1.14 24.67 -2.63
CA VAL A 132 0.62 26.01 -2.93
C VAL A 132 -0.07 26.51 -1.66
N PRO A 133 0.39 27.60 -1.02
CA PRO A 133 -0.28 28.22 0.10
C PRO A 133 -1.72 28.56 -0.27
N PHE A 134 -2.64 28.48 0.69
CA PHE A 134 -4.06 28.69 0.42
C PHE A 134 -4.36 30.05 -0.23
N GLU A 135 -3.62 31.07 0.20
CA GLU A 135 -3.73 32.46 -0.28
C GLU A 135 -3.26 32.64 -1.74
N GLN A 136 -2.49 31.66 -2.26
CA GLN A 136 -1.93 31.67 -3.63
C GLN A 136 -2.65 30.66 -4.55
N VAL A 137 -3.71 30.03 -4.09
CA VAL A 137 -4.47 29.08 -4.91
C VAL A 137 -5.21 29.83 -6.03
N THR A 138 -4.90 29.44 -7.26
CA THR A 138 -5.54 29.92 -8.49
C THR A 138 -6.15 28.75 -9.27
N PRO A 139 -7.01 28.98 -10.26
CA PRO A 139 -7.48 27.90 -11.15
C PRO A 139 -6.34 27.14 -11.84
N GLY A 140 -5.18 27.79 -12.03
CA GLY A 140 -3.99 27.17 -12.61
C GLY A 140 -3.13 26.37 -11.64
N SER A 141 -3.36 26.43 -10.33
CA SER A 141 -2.54 25.74 -9.31
C SER A 141 -2.47 24.23 -9.51
N GLY A 142 -3.51 23.62 -10.09
CA GLY A 142 -3.49 22.21 -10.45
C GLY A 142 -2.40 21.84 -11.46
N PHE A 143 -2.15 22.71 -12.44
CA PHE A 143 -1.06 22.50 -13.41
C PHE A 143 0.32 22.70 -12.77
N THR A 144 0.45 23.61 -11.80
CA THR A 144 1.69 23.78 -11.02
C THR A 144 2.02 22.54 -10.23
N ILE A 145 1.03 21.95 -9.55
CA ILE A 145 1.17 20.70 -8.80
C ILE A 145 1.52 19.53 -9.74
N LEU A 146 0.82 19.42 -10.88
CA LEU A 146 1.10 18.39 -11.89
C LEU A 146 2.50 18.55 -12.49
N GLY A 147 2.94 19.78 -12.79
CA GLY A 147 4.30 20.04 -13.26
C GLY A 147 5.37 19.69 -12.23
N GLY A 148 5.11 19.93 -10.94
CA GLY A 148 6.00 19.51 -9.86
C GLY A 148 6.10 17.97 -9.75
N PHE A 149 4.98 17.26 -9.94
CA PHE A 149 4.94 15.82 -10.03
C PHE A 149 5.80 15.30 -11.20
N MET A 150 5.60 15.85 -12.38
CA MET A 150 6.35 15.43 -13.57
C MET A 150 7.87 15.64 -13.42
N ARG A 151 8.30 16.66 -12.67
CA ARG A 151 9.74 16.88 -12.38
C ARG A 151 10.36 15.75 -11.55
N LYS A 152 9.62 15.10 -10.63
CA LYS A 152 10.13 13.92 -9.89
C LYS A 152 10.41 12.75 -10.82
N PHE A 153 9.65 12.61 -11.90
CA PHE A 153 9.88 11.59 -12.92
C PHE A 153 10.96 11.98 -13.95
N ALA A 154 11.40 13.24 -13.96
CA ALA A 154 12.50 13.68 -14.82
C ALA A 154 13.86 13.09 -14.37
N ASP A 155 13.98 12.72 -13.08
CA ASP A 155 15.13 11.96 -12.58
C ASP A 155 14.64 10.64 -11.94
N PRO A 156 14.34 9.63 -12.77
CA PRO A 156 13.72 8.38 -12.30
C PRO A 156 14.61 7.57 -11.36
N LEU A 157 15.93 7.76 -11.41
CA LEU A 157 16.87 7.04 -10.55
C LEU A 157 16.73 7.44 -9.08
N LEU A 158 16.31 8.69 -8.79
CA LEU A 158 16.09 9.16 -7.42
C LEU A 158 14.88 8.54 -6.73
N ILE A 159 13.95 7.98 -7.49
CA ILE A 159 12.70 7.42 -6.96
C ILE A 159 12.52 5.94 -7.30
N ALA A 160 13.41 5.37 -8.11
CA ALA A 160 13.23 4.02 -8.67
C ALA A 160 13.08 2.94 -7.59
N ASP A 161 13.88 3.00 -6.56
CA ASP A 161 13.87 2.05 -5.45
C ASP A 161 12.59 2.16 -4.60
N ALA A 162 12.18 3.37 -4.26
CA ALA A 162 10.91 3.63 -3.57
C ALA A 162 9.71 3.26 -4.45
N PHE A 163 9.79 3.54 -5.76
CA PHE A 163 8.75 3.13 -6.72
C PHE A 163 8.61 1.60 -6.78
N LEU A 164 9.73 0.87 -6.88
CA LEU A 164 9.72 -0.59 -6.87
C LEU A 164 9.18 -1.16 -5.55
N ALA A 165 9.54 -0.56 -4.41
CA ALA A 165 9.01 -0.95 -3.12
C ALA A 165 7.48 -0.83 -3.07
N LEU A 166 6.93 0.32 -3.46
CA LEU A 166 5.49 0.57 -3.53
C LEU A 166 4.80 -0.30 -4.58
N TYR A 167 5.45 -0.54 -5.71
CA TYR A 167 4.95 -1.43 -6.76
C TYR A 167 4.76 -2.86 -6.23
N PHE A 168 5.75 -3.44 -5.55
CA PHE A 168 5.62 -4.80 -5.01
C PHE A 168 4.61 -4.89 -3.85
N VAL A 169 4.49 -3.87 -3.01
CA VAL A 169 3.37 -3.78 -2.05
C VAL A 169 2.04 -3.77 -2.80
N GLY A 170 1.95 -2.99 -3.88
CA GLY A 170 0.78 -2.93 -4.74
C GLY A 170 0.44 -4.29 -5.38
N VAL A 171 1.44 -5.02 -5.91
CA VAL A 171 1.25 -6.36 -6.48
C VAL A 171 0.80 -7.35 -5.40
N LEU A 172 1.40 -7.31 -4.21
CA LEU A 172 1.01 -8.17 -3.09
C LEU A 172 -0.48 -7.98 -2.75
N LEU A 173 -0.93 -6.74 -2.61
CA LEU A 173 -2.33 -6.42 -2.35
C LEU A 173 -3.25 -6.88 -3.51
N ALA A 174 -2.79 -6.71 -4.76
CA ALA A 174 -3.54 -7.17 -5.94
C ALA A 174 -3.66 -8.70 -5.98
N LEU A 175 -2.63 -9.45 -5.59
CA LEU A 175 -2.67 -10.90 -5.46
C LEU A 175 -3.60 -11.34 -4.33
N VAL A 176 -3.58 -10.68 -3.17
CA VAL A 176 -4.52 -10.95 -2.07
C VAL A 176 -5.96 -10.76 -2.57
N ARG A 177 -6.26 -9.66 -3.27
CA ARG A 177 -7.57 -9.42 -3.87
C ARG A 177 -7.96 -10.52 -4.87
N HIS A 178 -7.04 -10.91 -5.74
CA HIS A 178 -7.28 -11.93 -6.76
C HIS A 178 -7.64 -13.29 -6.14
N TYR A 179 -6.83 -13.78 -5.20
CA TYR A 179 -7.03 -15.13 -4.63
C TYR A 179 -8.13 -15.20 -3.58
N THR A 180 -8.45 -14.10 -2.89
CA THR A 180 -9.54 -14.08 -1.89
C THR A 180 -10.90 -13.70 -2.47
N GLY A 181 -10.93 -13.05 -3.62
CA GLY A 181 -12.14 -12.54 -4.25
C GLY A 181 -12.75 -11.31 -3.56
N ASN A 182 -12.13 -10.78 -2.49
CA ASN A 182 -12.64 -9.64 -1.71
C ASN A 182 -11.51 -8.74 -1.22
N ILE A 183 -11.85 -7.55 -0.70
CA ILE A 183 -10.85 -6.55 -0.27
C ILE A 183 -10.54 -6.58 1.23
N ALA A 184 -11.16 -7.43 2.03
CA ALA A 184 -11.00 -7.43 3.49
C ALA A 184 -9.53 -7.67 3.90
N GLY A 185 -8.90 -8.71 3.29
CA GLY A 185 -7.49 -9.00 3.52
C GLY A 185 -6.56 -7.88 3.03
N CYS A 186 -6.91 -7.22 1.93
CA CYS A 186 -6.15 -6.08 1.41
C CYS A 186 -6.21 -4.89 2.37
N ILE A 187 -7.42 -4.53 2.84
CA ILE A 187 -7.60 -3.45 3.83
C ILE A 187 -6.78 -3.75 5.08
N GLY A 188 -6.86 -4.98 5.60
CA GLY A 188 -6.10 -5.36 6.80
C GLY A 188 -4.58 -5.29 6.57
N LEU A 189 -4.07 -5.90 5.52
CA LEU A 189 -2.64 -5.94 5.19
C LEU A 189 -2.08 -4.51 5.02
N HIS A 190 -2.79 -3.69 4.26
CA HIS A 190 -2.42 -2.29 4.03
C HIS A 190 -2.48 -1.48 5.34
N ALA A 191 -3.55 -1.62 6.14
CA ALA A 191 -3.68 -0.95 7.43
C ALA A 191 -2.52 -1.31 8.38
N GLY A 192 -2.13 -2.58 8.43
CA GLY A 192 -0.98 -3.04 9.24
C GLY A 192 0.34 -2.42 8.78
N ILE A 193 0.60 -2.38 7.47
CA ILE A 193 1.78 -1.74 6.90
C ILE A 193 1.80 -0.25 7.24
N VAL A 194 0.73 0.48 6.94
CA VAL A 194 0.65 1.93 7.17
C VAL A 194 0.74 2.26 8.65
N ALA A 195 0.11 1.48 9.54
CA ALA A 195 0.21 1.67 10.98
C ALA A 195 1.67 1.69 11.44
N VAL A 196 2.46 0.70 11.03
CA VAL A 196 3.88 0.62 11.39
C VAL A 196 4.69 1.72 10.73
N VAL A 197 4.48 2.03 9.44
CA VAL A 197 5.15 3.13 8.74
C VAL A 197 4.94 4.47 9.45
N MET A 198 3.68 4.79 9.83
CA MET A 198 3.35 6.03 10.53
C MET A 198 4.01 6.12 11.91
N MET A 199 4.08 5.01 12.63
CA MET A 199 4.82 4.92 13.88
C MET A 199 6.32 5.18 13.66
N MET A 200 6.93 4.45 12.72
CA MET A 200 8.38 4.52 12.47
C MET A 200 8.83 5.89 11.97
N ARG A 201 8.05 6.55 11.12
CA ARG A 201 8.33 7.92 10.70
C ARG A 201 8.36 8.90 11.87
N LYS A 202 7.66 8.62 12.96
CA LYS A 202 7.63 9.47 14.16
C LYS A 202 8.77 9.17 15.13
N VAL A 203 9.05 7.88 15.40
CA VAL A 203 9.90 7.45 16.49
C VAL A 203 11.28 6.96 16.10
N SER A 204 11.59 6.98 14.80
CA SER A 204 12.91 6.59 14.30
C SER A 204 13.43 7.58 13.26
N SER A 205 14.75 7.61 13.12
CA SER A 205 15.50 8.46 12.19
C SER A 205 16.49 7.61 11.39
N PRO A 206 16.99 8.10 10.24
CA PRO A 206 18.13 7.47 9.58
C PRO A 206 19.33 7.43 10.53
N GLY A 207 20.05 6.31 10.54
CA GLY A 207 21.33 6.19 11.26
C GLY A 207 22.43 7.04 10.60
N ALA A 208 23.32 7.59 11.41
CA ALA A 208 24.30 8.56 10.92
C ALA A 208 25.38 7.95 10.02
N ASP A 209 25.89 6.74 10.33
CA ASP A 209 27.09 6.19 9.71
C ASP A 209 26.98 4.70 9.36
N SER A 210 25.83 4.26 8.81
CA SER A 210 25.68 2.87 8.40
C SER A 210 26.23 2.63 6.99
N GLY A 211 27.16 1.68 6.85
CA GLY A 211 27.61 1.19 5.54
C GLY A 211 26.50 0.49 4.72
N TRP A 212 25.33 0.29 5.33
CA TRP A 212 24.15 -0.34 4.74
C TRP A 212 23.06 0.66 4.34
N SER A 213 23.33 1.96 4.34
CA SER A 213 22.37 3.02 4.02
C SER A 213 21.76 2.89 2.61
N PHE A 214 22.42 2.18 1.68
CA PHE A 214 21.89 1.86 0.35
C PHE A 214 20.64 0.98 0.37
N MET A 215 20.34 0.31 1.50
CA MET A 215 19.12 -0.52 1.66
C MET A 215 17.84 0.31 1.61
N VAL A 216 17.93 1.58 1.97
CA VAL A 216 16.81 2.55 1.95
C VAL A 216 17.12 3.67 0.97
N GLY A 217 16.09 4.14 0.28
CA GLY A 217 16.23 5.21 -0.71
C GLY A 217 16.29 6.59 -0.09
N SER A 218 16.66 7.56 -0.92
CA SER A 218 16.71 8.97 -0.54
C SER A 218 15.32 9.61 -0.42
N PHE A 219 14.27 8.96 -0.92
CA PHE A 219 12.91 9.51 -0.97
C PHE A 219 12.32 9.77 0.41
N ASP A 220 12.34 8.78 1.30
CA ASP A 220 11.81 8.90 2.68
C ASP A 220 12.68 8.19 3.72
N HIS A 221 13.85 7.70 3.33
CA HIS A 221 14.78 6.93 4.15
C HIS A 221 14.17 5.70 4.84
N LEU A 222 13.07 5.16 4.30
CA LEU A 222 12.42 3.94 4.75
C LEU A 222 12.16 3.00 3.59
N LEU A 223 11.56 3.53 2.51
CA LEU A 223 11.34 2.79 1.26
C LEU A 223 12.66 2.74 0.47
N GLY A 224 12.97 1.57 -0.08
CA GLY A 224 14.18 1.39 -0.87
C GLY A 224 14.31 -0.04 -1.37
N ILE A 225 15.49 -0.39 -1.84
CA ILE A 225 15.74 -1.69 -2.48
C ILE A 225 15.48 -2.88 -1.55
N TRP A 226 15.72 -2.72 -0.25
CA TRP A 226 15.42 -3.76 0.74
C TRP A 226 13.92 -4.05 0.83
N VAL A 227 13.10 -3.01 0.93
CA VAL A 227 11.63 -3.15 0.95
C VAL A 227 11.13 -3.76 -0.36
N ALA A 228 11.71 -3.36 -1.50
CA ALA A 228 11.39 -3.93 -2.80
C ALA A 228 11.73 -5.43 -2.87
N ALA A 229 12.89 -5.85 -2.36
CA ALA A 229 13.32 -7.24 -2.35
C ALA A 229 12.40 -8.12 -1.46
N VAL A 230 12.09 -7.65 -0.25
CA VAL A 230 11.17 -8.35 0.66
C VAL A 230 9.75 -8.38 0.08
N GLY A 231 9.30 -7.28 -0.53
CA GLY A 231 8.02 -7.20 -1.23
C GLY A 231 7.92 -8.18 -2.39
N LEU A 232 8.96 -8.27 -3.23
CA LEU A 232 9.03 -9.27 -4.31
C LEU A 232 8.94 -10.70 -3.76
N LEU A 233 9.70 -11.01 -2.71
CA LEU A 233 9.63 -12.33 -2.07
C LEU A 233 8.23 -12.64 -1.55
N ALA A 234 7.59 -11.68 -0.89
CA ALA A 234 6.21 -11.81 -0.42
C ALA A 234 5.22 -12.06 -1.58
N CYS A 235 5.39 -11.37 -2.71
CA CYS A 235 4.60 -11.59 -3.92
C CYS A 235 4.77 -13.01 -4.47
N LEU A 236 6.02 -13.52 -4.54
CA LEU A 236 6.30 -14.88 -5.02
C LEU A 236 5.69 -15.94 -4.11
N ILE A 237 5.75 -15.76 -2.79
CA ILE A 237 5.11 -16.63 -1.81
C ILE A 237 3.59 -16.62 -1.97
N ALA A 238 2.99 -15.42 -2.05
CA ALA A 238 1.55 -15.25 -2.23
C ALA A 238 1.05 -15.88 -3.53
N TRP A 239 1.78 -15.68 -4.63
CA TRP A 239 1.48 -16.31 -5.93
C TRP A 239 1.50 -17.82 -5.84
N ARG A 240 2.62 -18.41 -5.37
CA ARG A 240 2.74 -19.87 -5.25
C ARG A 240 1.67 -20.48 -4.36
N HIS A 241 1.37 -19.82 -3.24
CA HIS A 241 0.34 -20.30 -2.32
C HIS A 241 -1.06 -20.22 -2.92
N GLY A 242 -1.36 -19.11 -3.62
CA GLY A 242 -2.62 -18.92 -4.31
C GLY A 242 -2.86 -19.95 -5.41
N GLU A 243 -1.85 -20.20 -6.27
CA GLU A 243 -1.91 -21.21 -7.32
C GLU A 243 -2.14 -22.63 -6.76
N ARG A 244 -1.45 -23.00 -5.68
CA ARG A 244 -1.65 -24.30 -5.02
C ARG A 244 -3.09 -24.48 -4.55
N ARG A 245 -3.66 -23.47 -3.89
CA ARG A 245 -5.05 -23.50 -3.42
C ARG A 245 -6.06 -23.54 -4.58
N ALA A 246 -5.80 -22.80 -5.66
CA ALA A 246 -6.65 -22.83 -6.85
C ALA A 246 -6.70 -24.25 -7.48
N ARG A 247 -5.55 -24.91 -7.63
CA ARG A 247 -5.45 -26.29 -8.15
C ARG A 247 -6.17 -27.31 -7.27
N GLN A 248 -6.05 -27.21 -5.94
CA GLN A 248 -6.75 -28.09 -4.99
C GLN A 248 -8.27 -28.00 -5.15
N ARG A 249 -8.82 -26.78 -5.24
CA ARG A 249 -10.26 -26.57 -5.44
C ARG A 249 -10.78 -27.15 -6.77
N HIS A 250 -9.97 -27.11 -7.84
CA HIS A 250 -10.35 -27.69 -9.13
C HIS A 250 -10.27 -29.23 -9.11
N GLY A 251 -9.32 -29.80 -8.36
CA GLY A 251 -9.22 -31.26 -8.19
C GLY A 251 -10.36 -31.88 -7.35
N GLU A 252 -10.79 -31.17 -6.30
CA GLU A 252 -11.92 -31.61 -5.44
C GLU A 252 -13.28 -31.48 -6.13
N GLY A 253 -13.42 -30.62 -7.13
CA GLY A 253 -14.66 -30.46 -7.91
C GLY A 253 -14.86 -31.48 -9.04
N MET A 254 -13.90 -32.38 -9.26
CA MET A 254 -13.94 -33.45 -10.27
C MET A 254 -14.15 -34.84 -9.68
N LEU A 255 -14.31 -34.97 -8.37
CA LEU A 255 -14.68 -36.21 -7.67
C LEU A 255 -16.12 -36.10 -7.13
#